data_0444b39137ff130b48dec955f056b07f
#
_entry.id   0444b39137ff130b48dec955f056b07f
#
_cell.length_a   1.000
_cell.length_b   1.000
_cell.length_c   1.000
_cell.angle_alpha   90.00
_cell.angle_beta   90.00
_cell.angle_gamma   90.00
#
_symmetry.space_group_name_H-M   'P 1'
#
loop_
_entity.id
_entity.type
_entity.pdbx_description
1 polymer ?
#
loop_
_entity_poly.entity_id
_entity_poly.type
_entity_poly.pdbx_seq_one_letter_code
_entity_poly.pdbx_strand_id
1 'polypeptide(L)'
;SWQRADDAGVKVTVRTVGANGGTPTGQVVQGQPIVVTGYNLYHAPDLGDAVEVSWTADGETKTATLTPTAAGAASMTFDWPEALADVAAGTELVFRFKLHGGVKDGPAQVCVKRAILVAE
;
A
#
# COMPACT_ATOMS: atom_id res chain seq x y z
N SER A 1 17.87 -19.72 -21.96
CA SER A 1 17.23 -19.39 -22.01
C SER A 1 16.58 -18.41 -21.73
N TRP A 2 16.31 -18.15 -22.00
CA TRP A 2 15.81 -17.13 -21.62
C TRP A 2 14.63 -17.35 -20.90
N GLN A 3 14.73 -17.79 -20.33
CA GLN A 3 14.12 -17.81 -19.56
C GLN A 3 13.57 -17.21 -18.96
N ARG A 4 13.35 -17.14 -18.63
CA ARG A 4 12.75 -16.67 -18.26
C ARG A 4 12.62 -15.56 -17.86
N ALA A 5 12.67 -14.84 -18.55
CA ALA A 5 12.56 -13.46 -18.29
C ALA A 5 11.28 -13.10 -17.59
N ASP A 6 10.25 -13.78 -17.88
CA ASP A 6 8.99 -13.55 -17.21
C ASP A 6 9.05 -13.87 -15.72
N ASP A 7 9.79 -14.87 -15.32
CA ASP A 7 9.96 -15.17 -13.90
C ASP A 7 10.82 -14.13 -13.20
N ALA A 8 11.81 -13.61 -13.91
CA ALA A 8 12.70 -12.61 -13.35
C ALA A 8 12.19 -11.20 -13.53
N GLY A 9 11.26 -11.02 -14.47
CA GLY A 9 10.85 -9.69 -14.90
C GLY A 9 9.71 -9.08 -14.14
N VAL A 10 8.95 -9.86 -13.39
CA VAL A 10 7.82 -9.32 -12.67
C VAL A 10 8.31 -8.67 -11.40
N LYS A 11 8.25 -7.36 -11.40
CA LYS A 11 8.70 -6.58 -10.25
C LYS A 11 7.53 -5.75 -9.74
N VAL A 12 7.34 -5.80 -8.44
CA VAL A 12 6.36 -4.96 -7.76
C VAL A 12 7.02 -3.63 -7.46
N THR A 13 6.40 -2.55 -7.88
CA THR A 13 6.88 -1.20 -7.60
C THR A 13 5.72 -0.38 -7.08
N VAL A 14 5.89 0.23 -5.92
CA VAL A 14 4.94 1.22 -5.42
C VAL A 14 5.53 2.59 -5.71
N ARG A 15 4.84 3.37 -6.56
CA ARG A 15 5.31 4.69 -6.95
C ARG A 15 4.77 5.77 -6.03
N THR A 16 3.47 5.76 -5.79
CA THR A 16 2.84 6.82 -5.01
C THR A 16 1.79 6.24 -4.07
N VAL A 17 1.68 6.88 -2.92
CA VAL A 17 0.55 6.69 -2.02
C VAL A 17 -0.07 8.07 -1.84
N GLY A 18 -1.38 8.18 -2.06
CA GLY A 18 -2.06 9.46 -1.95
C GLY A 18 -3.55 9.28 -1.79
N ALA A 19 -4.27 10.39 -1.77
CA ALA A 19 -5.71 10.37 -1.71
C ALA A 19 -6.31 10.46 -3.11
N ASN A 20 -7.51 9.94 -3.25
CA ASN A 20 -8.29 10.09 -4.45
C ASN A 20 -8.63 11.57 -4.66
N GLY A 21 -8.78 11.99 -5.91
CA GLY A 21 -9.25 13.34 -6.22
C GLY A 21 -8.16 14.40 -6.29
N GLY A 22 -6.92 14.01 -6.48
CA GLY A 22 -5.86 14.95 -6.80
C GLY A 22 -5.05 15.44 -5.62
N THR A 23 -5.16 14.78 -4.47
CA THR A 23 -4.28 15.09 -3.34
C THR A 23 -2.84 14.79 -3.74
N PRO A 24 -1.87 15.64 -3.39
CA PRO A 24 -0.48 15.40 -3.71
C PRO A 24 0.00 14.05 -3.20
N THR A 25 0.93 13.45 -3.93
CA THR A 25 1.53 12.17 -3.52
C THR A 25 2.29 12.35 -2.20
N GLY A 26 2.29 11.31 -1.40
CA GLY A 26 2.91 11.38 -0.08
C GLY A 26 2.01 11.96 0.99
N GLN A 27 0.75 12.23 0.66
CA GLN A 27 -0.25 12.68 1.63
C GLN A 27 -1.51 11.85 1.48
N VAL A 28 -2.10 11.48 2.60
CA VAL A 28 -3.44 10.89 2.61
C VAL A 28 -4.37 11.81 3.39
N VAL A 29 -5.61 11.91 2.95
CA VAL A 29 -6.59 12.84 3.54
C VAL A 29 -7.53 12.05 4.43
N GLN A 30 -7.69 12.51 5.65
CA GLN A 30 -8.55 11.86 6.63
C GLN A 30 -9.95 11.66 6.07
N GLY A 31 -10.43 10.42 6.13
CA GLY A 31 -11.76 10.07 5.65
C GLY A 31 -11.88 9.80 4.17
N GLN A 32 -10.83 10.05 3.39
CA GLN A 32 -10.84 9.85 1.93
C GLN A 32 -10.23 8.50 1.56
N PRO A 33 -10.66 7.90 0.44
CA PRO A 33 -10.00 6.68 -0.04
C PRO A 33 -8.51 6.92 -0.29
N ILE A 34 -7.72 5.88 -0.06
CA ILE A 34 -6.29 5.90 -0.31
C ILE A 34 -6.04 5.21 -1.64
N VAL A 35 -5.31 5.86 -2.53
CA VAL A 35 -4.98 5.33 -3.84
C VAL A 35 -3.47 5.16 -3.95
N VAL A 36 -3.06 3.95 -4.28
CA VAL A 36 -1.66 3.59 -4.47
C VAL A 36 -1.45 3.35 -5.97
N THR A 37 -0.42 3.93 -6.54
CA THR A 37 -0.06 3.69 -7.93
C THR A 37 1.29 3.02 -8.03
N GLY A 38 1.48 2.25 -9.10
CA GLY A 38 2.73 1.55 -9.30
C GLY A 38 2.62 0.51 -10.40
N TYR A 39 3.33 -0.58 -10.22
CA TYR A 39 3.36 -1.66 -11.20
C TYR A 39 3.18 -3.01 -10.50
N ASN A 40 2.33 -3.84 -11.07
CA ASN A 40 2.07 -5.19 -10.60
C ASN A 40 1.52 -5.23 -9.17
N LEU A 41 0.58 -4.32 -8.90
CA LEU A 41 -0.02 -4.15 -7.57
C LEU A 41 -1.21 -5.10 -7.32
N TYR A 42 -1.17 -6.28 -7.93
CA TYR A 42 -2.18 -7.31 -7.67
C TYR A 42 -2.16 -7.72 -6.21
N HIS A 43 -3.30 -8.02 -5.67
CA HIS A 43 -3.42 -8.48 -4.29
C HIS A 43 -4.00 -9.89 -4.29
N ALA A 44 -3.19 -10.85 -3.88
CA ALA A 44 -3.54 -12.25 -3.82
C ALA A 44 -3.37 -12.77 -2.39
N PRO A 45 -4.41 -12.65 -1.55
CA PRO A 45 -4.29 -13.10 -0.15
C PRO A 45 -3.99 -14.58 -0.04
N ASP A 46 -4.42 -15.39 -1.01
CA ASP A 46 -4.11 -16.83 -1.03
C ASP A 46 -2.61 -17.11 -1.09
N LEU A 47 -1.85 -16.19 -1.66
CA LEU A 47 -0.40 -16.31 -1.74
C LEU A 47 0.29 -15.71 -0.52
N GLY A 48 -0.48 -15.14 0.40
CA GLY A 48 0.08 -14.46 1.57
C GLY A 48 0.34 -12.99 1.36
N ASP A 49 -0.19 -12.38 0.29
CA ASP A 49 -0.09 -10.95 0.08
C ASP A 49 -0.74 -10.19 1.23
N ALA A 50 -0.09 -9.16 1.69
CA ALA A 50 -0.59 -8.36 2.80
C ALA A 50 -0.10 -6.91 2.68
N VAL A 51 -0.94 -5.99 3.12
CA VAL A 51 -0.59 -4.58 3.23
C VAL A 51 -0.82 -4.15 4.66
N GLU A 52 0.14 -3.43 5.21
CA GLU A 52 0.06 -2.93 6.58
C GLU A 52 0.35 -1.44 6.59
N VAL A 53 -0.29 -0.73 7.51
CA VAL A 53 0.06 0.64 7.83
C VAL A 53 0.50 0.68 9.29
N SER A 54 1.56 1.41 9.57
CA SER A 54 2.01 1.64 10.94
C SER A 54 2.23 3.11 11.19
N TRP A 55 2.13 3.49 12.46
CA TRP A 55 2.33 4.86 12.92
C TRP A 55 2.71 4.82 14.39
N THR A 56 3.24 5.93 14.87
CA THR A 56 3.59 6.07 16.30
C THR A 56 2.60 6.99 16.96
N ALA A 57 2.04 6.56 18.07
CA ALA A 57 1.14 7.37 18.89
C ALA A 57 1.52 7.14 20.35
N ASP A 58 1.69 8.23 21.09
CA ASP A 58 2.04 8.19 22.53
C ASP A 58 3.27 7.31 22.82
N GLY A 59 4.25 7.37 21.92
CA GLY A 59 5.49 6.62 22.08
C GLY A 59 5.41 5.16 21.68
N GLU A 60 4.25 4.69 21.21
CA GLU A 60 4.05 3.32 20.78
C GLU A 60 3.86 3.21 19.29
N THR A 61 4.45 2.18 18.69
CA THR A 61 4.19 1.84 17.30
C THR A 61 2.91 1.02 17.22
N LYS A 62 1.99 1.49 16.40
CA LYS A 62 0.72 0.81 16.12
C LYS A 62 0.73 0.33 14.68
N THR A 63 0.10 -0.79 14.43
CA THR A 63 0.05 -1.40 13.11
C THR A 63 -1.36 -1.90 12.83
N ALA A 64 -1.81 -1.73 11.61
CA ALA A 64 -3.08 -2.29 11.16
C ALA A 64 -2.91 -2.93 9.79
N THR A 65 -3.61 -4.03 9.58
CA THR A 65 -3.66 -4.70 8.28
C THR A 65 -4.73 -4.04 7.42
N LEU A 66 -4.40 -3.76 6.17
CA LEU A 66 -5.31 -3.13 5.23
C LEU A 66 -5.70 -4.12 4.14
N THR A 67 -6.99 -4.13 3.80
CA THR A 67 -7.49 -4.93 2.69
C THR A 67 -7.93 -3.98 1.59
N PRO A 68 -7.36 -4.08 0.38
CA PRO A 68 -7.77 -3.20 -0.70
C PRO A 68 -9.20 -3.51 -1.15
N THR A 69 -9.92 -2.47 -1.57
CA THR A 69 -11.22 -2.63 -2.22
C THR A 69 -11.05 -2.95 -3.69
N ALA A 70 -9.92 -2.59 -4.27
CA ALA A 70 -9.58 -2.92 -5.65
C ALA A 70 -8.06 -2.98 -5.78
N ALA A 71 -7.57 -3.87 -6.62
CA ALA A 71 -6.15 -4.01 -6.89
C ALA A 71 -5.96 -4.53 -8.31
N GLY A 72 -4.93 -4.07 -8.98
CA GLY A 72 -4.62 -4.47 -10.33
C GLY A 72 -3.20 -4.11 -10.73
N ALA A 73 -2.94 -4.14 -12.02
CA ALA A 73 -1.57 -3.95 -12.51
C ALA A 73 -0.98 -2.60 -12.15
N ALA A 74 -1.80 -1.54 -12.11
CA ALA A 74 -1.28 -0.17 -12.00
C ALA A 74 -1.71 0.55 -10.73
N SER A 75 -2.66 0.01 -9.98
CA SER A 75 -3.18 0.69 -8.80
C SER A 75 -3.77 -0.26 -7.78
N MET A 76 -3.87 0.23 -6.57
CA MET A 76 -4.50 -0.45 -5.46
C MET A 76 -5.22 0.62 -4.64
N THR A 77 -6.47 0.37 -4.32
CA THR A 77 -7.32 1.35 -3.63
C THR A 77 -7.83 0.77 -2.32
N PHE A 78 -7.87 1.63 -1.30
CA PHE A 78 -8.40 1.27 0.00
C PHE A 78 -9.46 2.28 0.40
N ASP A 79 -10.54 1.82 1.01
CA ASP A 79 -11.41 2.73 1.75
C ASP A 79 -10.63 3.28 2.95
N TRP A 80 -11.07 4.41 3.49
CA TRP A 80 -10.41 4.96 4.67
C TRP A 80 -10.43 3.92 5.80
N PRO A 81 -9.26 3.52 6.31
CA PRO A 81 -9.22 2.45 7.32
C PRO A 81 -9.79 2.91 8.65
N GLU A 82 -10.63 2.09 9.23
CA GLU A 82 -11.20 2.39 10.54
C GLU A 82 -10.13 2.54 11.62
N ALA A 83 -9.04 1.78 11.49
CA ALA A 83 -7.94 1.86 12.44
C ALA A 83 -7.29 3.25 12.48
N LEU A 84 -7.46 4.05 11.42
CA LEU A 84 -6.91 5.41 11.36
C LEU A 84 -7.92 6.48 11.76
N ALA A 85 -9.10 6.11 12.21
CA ALA A 85 -10.18 7.07 12.50
C ALA A 85 -9.78 8.15 13.50
N ASP A 86 -9.00 7.79 14.50
CA ASP A 86 -8.62 8.71 15.59
C ASP A 86 -7.15 9.14 15.51
N VAL A 87 -6.49 8.85 14.40
CA VAL A 87 -5.07 9.24 14.24
C VAL A 87 -5.01 10.72 13.88
N ALA A 88 -4.15 11.46 14.56
CA ALA A 88 -4.06 12.90 14.39
C ALA A 88 -3.47 13.30 13.05
N ALA A 89 -3.99 14.38 12.47
CA ALA A 89 -3.38 15.00 11.29
C ALA A 89 -1.93 15.38 11.61
N GLY A 90 -1.06 15.23 10.62
CA GLY A 90 0.37 15.44 10.79
C GLY A 90 1.13 14.16 11.10
N THR A 91 0.45 13.09 11.43
CA THR A 91 1.09 11.80 11.71
C THR A 91 1.67 11.21 10.44
N GLU A 92 2.90 10.71 10.53
CA GLU A 92 3.51 9.96 9.44
C GLU A 92 2.99 8.52 9.47
N LEU A 93 2.50 8.08 8.33
CA LEU A 93 2.04 6.71 8.13
C LEU A 93 3.08 5.97 7.29
N VAL A 94 3.39 4.74 7.69
CA VAL A 94 4.33 3.90 6.97
C VAL A 94 3.55 2.73 6.39
N PHE A 95 3.49 2.66 5.06
CA PHE A 95 2.78 1.58 4.36
C PHE A 95 3.80 0.53 3.94
N ARG A 96 3.52 -0.71 4.28
CA ARG A 96 4.37 -1.84 3.91
C ARG A 96 3.53 -2.80 3.07
N PHE A 97 4.00 -3.02 1.85
CA PHE A 97 3.33 -3.90 0.89
C PHE A 97 4.17 -5.15 0.74
N LYS A 98 3.57 -6.30 0.97
CA LYS A 98 4.19 -7.59 0.71
C LYS A 98 3.36 -8.27 -0.36
N LEU A 99 3.86 -8.29 -1.58
CA LEU A 99 3.08 -8.69 -2.75
C LEU A 99 3.89 -9.63 -3.63
N HIS A 100 3.17 -10.54 -4.30
CA HIS A 100 3.79 -11.47 -5.25
C HIS A 100 3.74 -10.95 -6.69
N GLY A 101 3.07 -9.81 -6.93
CA GLY A 101 2.96 -9.26 -8.27
C GLY A 101 2.12 -10.12 -9.23
N GLY A 102 1.25 -10.95 -8.68
CA GLY A 102 0.44 -11.87 -9.49
C GLY A 102 1.17 -13.14 -9.88
N VAL A 103 2.38 -13.37 -9.40
CA VAL A 103 3.17 -14.57 -9.74
C VAL A 103 3.09 -15.57 -8.60
N LYS A 104 2.36 -16.64 -8.82
CA LYS A 104 2.05 -17.63 -7.78
C LYS A 104 3.30 -18.25 -7.18
N ASP A 105 4.26 -18.62 -8.01
CA ASP A 105 5.44 -19.35 -7.56
C ASP A 105 6.67 -18.44 -7.41
N GLY A 106 6.48 -17.14 -7.56
CA GLY A 106 7.56 -16.19 -7.39
C GLY A 106 7.74 -15.80 -5.92
N PRO A 107 8.81 -15.07 -5.62
CA PRO A 107 9.04 -14.60 -4.26
C PRO A 107 8.12 -13.43 -3.91
N ALA A 108 7.78 -13.31 -2.64
CA ALA A 108 7.12 -12.12 -2.14
C ALA A 108 8.11 -10.95 -2.21
N GLN A 109 7.61 -9.79 -2.61
CA GLN A 109 8.40 -8.57 -2.68
C GLN A 109 7.84 -7.57 -1.69
N VAL A 110 8.73 -6.85 -1.02
CA VAL A 110 8.33 -5.89 0.00
C VAL A 110 8.67 -4.48 -0.48
N CYS A 111 7.67 -3.61 -0.47
CA CYS A 111 7.82 -2.19 -0.76
C CYS A 111 7.35 -1.40 0.45
N VAL A 112 8.05 -0.32 0.77
CA VAL A 112 7.68 0.55 1.89
C VAL A 112 7.55 1.97 1.36
N LYS A 113 6.43 2.63 1.69
CA LYS A 113 6.18 4.03 1.34
C LYS A 113 5.61 4.76 2.54
N ARG A 114 5.95 6.03 2.64
CA ARG A 114 5.48 6.89 3.73
C ARG A 114 4.54 7.95 3.19
N ALA A 115 3.60 8.34 3.99
CA ALA A 115 2.67 9.42 3.67
C ALA A 115 2.31 10.16 4.95
N ILE A 116 2.03 11.44 4.81
CA ILE A 116 1.58 12.26 5.94
C ILE A 116 0.06 12.32 5.92
N LEU A 117 -0.53 12.08 7.07
CA LEU A 117 -1.96 12.23 7.25
C LEU A 117 -2.30 13.71 7.33
N VAL A 118 -3.18 14.17 6.46
CA VAL A 118 -3.64 15.56 6.49
C VAL A 118 -5.13 15.60 6.79
N ALA A 119 -5.55 16.69 7.42
CA ALA A 119 -6.96 16.89 7.74
C ALA A 119 -7.76 17.11 6.46
N GLU A 120 -8.99 16.68 6.49
CA GLU A 120 -9.92 16.87 5.38
C GLU A 120 -10.25 18.35 5.17
#